data_c26174fe4242364ba1945fb751efed98
#
_entry.id   c26174fe4242364ba1945fb751efed98
#
_cell.length_a   1.000
_cell.length_b   1.000
_cell.length_c   1.000
_cell.angle_alpha   90.00
_cell.angle_beta   90.00
_cell.angle_gamma   90.00
#
_symmetry.space_group_name_H-M   'P 1'
#
loop_
_entity.id
_entity.type
_entity.pdbx_description
1 polymer ?
#
loop_
_entity_poly.entity_id
_entity_poly.type
_entity_poly.pdbx_seq_one_letter_code
_entity_poly.pdbx_strand_id
1 'polypeptide(L)'
;MDFGVVVSSSWNVKEVTECARVADEAELDFLLMTDHYMTPRSNESIDAWTVLAALATQTERIRLGTCVTPIPFRPPQMLAKIIATVDQLSNGRAVLGVGAGWHQAEFDAYSKWEEDKIRVAKTHEGINLITRLWTSKEPFDFKGRFYCAKGAILEPKPVQKPHPSLWFGTTGPYMLRLAQRYADGWVPPVPGVSAEVYETVLAKLRKPGGRRIKLSFNGTLNELIETIPKFADLGFDGAILARESPQETPQAIKELATEIIPSYR
;
A
#
# COMPACT_ATOMS: atom_id res chain seq x y z
N MET A 1 16.56 7.31 5.05
CA MET A 1 15.32 6.55 5.38
C MET A 1 14.18 7.15 4.59
N ASP A 2 13.23 6.34 4.07
CA ASP A 2 12.02 6.87 3.41
C ASP A 2 10.99 7.28 4.48
N PHE A 3 10.30 8.39 4.29
CA PHE A 3 9.25 8.88 5.21
C PHE A 3 7.91 8.98 4.50
N GLY A 4 6.86 8.55 5.17
CA GLY A 4 5.53 8.60 4.59
C GLY A 4 4.42 8.80 5.60
N VAL A 5 3.20 8.91 5.10
CA VAL A 5 2.00 9.05 5.91
C VAL A 5 0.92 8.06 5.46
N VAL A 6 0.15 7.54 6.41
CA VAL A 6 -1.08 6.77 6.13
C VAL A 6 -2.29 7.62 6.49
N VAL A 7 -3.20 7.78 5.53
CA VAL A 7 -4.50 8.44 5.71
C VAL A 7 -5.64 7.42 5.64
N SER A 8 -6.72 7.70 6.34
CA SER A 8 -7.88 6.79 6.39
C SER A 8 -8.86 7.08 5.25
N SER A 9 -9.43 6.02 4.66
CA SER A 9 -10.58 6.14 3.75
C SER A 9 -11.85 6.69 4.42
N SER A 10 -11.92 6.68 5.76
CA SER A 10 -13.03 7.28 6.51
C SER A 10 -12.90 8.80 6.71
N TRP A 11 -11.80 9.42 6.29
CA TRP A 11 -11.69 10.87 6.22
C TRP A 11 -12.45 11.43 5.04
N ASN A 12 -12.86 12.68 5.09
CA ASN A 12 -13.47 13.31 3.93
C ASN A 12 -12.41 13.69 2.87
N VAL A 13 -12.88 13.93 1.64
CA VAL A 13 -11.98 14.22 0.50
C VAL A 13 -11.10 15.45 0.75
N LYS A 14 -11.62 16.49 1.42
CA LYS A 14 -10.86 17.73 1.69
C LYS A 14 -9.70 17.48 2.66
N GLU A 15 -9.94 16.69 3.71
CA GLU A 15 -8.93 16.30 4.69
C GLU A 15 -7.80 15.49 4.04
N VAL A 16 -8.16 14.52 3.20
CA VAL A 16 -7.18 13.70 2.47
C VAL A 16 -6.38 14.56 1.48
N THR A 17 -7.05 15.46 0.75
CA THR A 17 -6.38 16.35 -0.22
C THR A 17 -5.42 17.31 0.47
N GLU A 18 -5.81 17.91 1.58
CA GLU A 18 -4.93 18.81 2.36
C GLU A 18 -3.72 18.05 2.92
N CYS A 19 -3.94 16.87 3.46
CA CYS A 19 -2.85 16.01 3.93
C CYS A 19 -1.86 15.67 2.81
N ALA A 20 -2.36 15.33 1.62
CA ALA A 20 -1.52 15.00 0.46
C ALA A 20 -0.72 16.20 -0.02
N ARG A 21 -1.33 17.38 -0.07
CA ARG A 21 -0.65 18.63 -0.43
C ARG A 21 0.50 18.94 0.55
N VAL A 22 0.21 18.90 1.84
CA VAL A 22 1.22 19.16 2.88
C VAL A 22 2.35 18.14 2.83
N ALA A 23 2.03 16.86 2.61
CA ALA A 23 3.02 15.79 2.53
C ALA A 23 3.93 15.93 1.28
N ASP A 24 3.38 16.35 0.14
CA ASP A 24 4.14 16.60 -1.08
C ASP A 24 5.05 17.83 -0.95
N GLU A 25 4.53 18.93 -0.36
CA GLU A 25 5.29 20.15 -0.07
C GLU A 25 6.41 19.92 0.96
N ALA A 26 6.15 19.07 1.95
CA ALA A 26 7.12 18.66 2.97
C ALA A 26 8.11 17.60 2.48
N GLU A 27 8.03 17.22 1.20
CA GLU A 27 8.90 16.25 0.54
C GLU A 27 8.89 14.84 1.18
N LEU A 28 7.75 14.41 1.72
CA LEU A 28 7.60 13.02 2.12
C LEU A 28 7.69 12.08 0.90
N ASP A 29 8.21 10.88 1.12
CA ASP A 29 8.46 9.93 0.03
C ASP A 29 7.19 9.23 -0.45
N PHE A 30 6.18 9.07 0.43
CA PHE A 30 4.93 8.40 0.05
C PHE A 30 3.73 8.76 0.94
N LEU A 31 2.55 8.72 0.34
CA LEU A 31 1.25 8.73 1.00
C LEU A 31 0.52 7.43 0.66
N LEU A 32 0.07 6.72 1.68
CA LEU A 32 -0.75 5.53 1.53
C LEU A 32 -2.14 5.77 2.11
N MET A 33 -3.17 5.29 1.43
CA MET A 33 -4.55 5.39 1.88
C MET A 33 -5.10 4.00 2.23
N THR A 34 -5.84 3.88 3.33
CA THR A 34 -6.56 2.63 3.60
C THR A 34 -7.62 2.40 2.52
N ASP A 35 -7.79 1.17 2.06
CA ASP A 35 -8.75 0.84 1.00
C ASP A 35 -9.88 0.00 1.60
N HIS A 36 -10.88 0.69 2.13
CA HIS A 36 -12.09 0.13 2.73
C HIS A 36 -13.33 0.79 2.12
N TYR A 37 -14.40 0.00 1.95
CA TYR A 37 -15.74 0.49 1.61
C TYR A 37 -16.57 0.77 2.87
N MET A 38 -16.24 0.10 3.96
CA MET A 38 -16.75 0.34 5.31
C MET A 38 -15.76 -0.20 6.34
N THR A 39 -15.75 0.39 7.52
CA THR A 39 -14.91 -0.06 8.63
C THR A 39 -15.79 -0.51 9.81
N PRO A 40 -15.25 -1.23 10.80
CA PRO A 40 -16.02 -1.55 12.01
C PRO A 40 -16.52 -0.34 12.79
N ARG A 41 -15.99 0.85 12.51
CA ARG A 41 -16.32 2.09 13.23
C ARG A 41 -17.17 3.06 12.43
N SER A 42 -17.23 2.92 11.11
CA SER A 42 -17.94 3.84 10.23
C SER A 42 -18.29 3.19 8.89
N ASN A 43 -19.49 3.48 8.39
CA ASN A 43 -19.89 3.17 7.03
C ASN A 43 -19.49 4.30 6.05
N GLU A 44 -19.00 5.43 6.56
CA GLU A 44 -18.48 6.52 5.73
C GLU A 44 -17.06 6.17 5.30
N SER A 45 -16.91 5.84 4.03
CA SER A 45 -15.61 5.52 3.44
C SER A 45 -15.61 5.94 1.98
N ILE A 46 -14.57 6.67 1.58
CA ILE A 46 -14.37 7.08 0.19
C ILE A 46 -13.51 6.06 -0.55
N ASP A 47 -13.77 5.84 -1.83
CA ASP A 47 -12.98 4.89 -2.63
C ASP A 47 -11.54 5.39 -2.81
N ALA A 48 -10.60 4.60 -2.30
CA ALA A 48 -9.19 4.98 -2.24
C ALA A 48 -8.60 5.24 -3.63
N TRP A 49 -8.83 4.37 -4.61
CA TRP A 49 -8.23 4.50 -5.93
C TRP A 49 -8.79 5.68 -6.72
N THR A 50 -10.07 6.02 -6.54
CA THR A 50 -10.67 7.22 -7.12
C THR A 50 -10.03 8.49 -6.54
N VAL A 51 -9.81 8.54 -5.23
CA VAL A 51 -9.15 9.69 -4.58
C VAL A 51 -7.67 9.75 -4.98
N LEU A 52 -6.95 8.63 -4.98
CA LEU A 52 -5.55 8.58 -5.41
C LEU A 52 -5.36 9.02 -6.87
N ALA A 53 -6.32 8.75 -7.75
CA ALA A 53 -6.30 9.27 -9.12
C ALA A 53 -6.40 10.81 -9.17
N ALA A 54 -7.24 11.41 -8.34
CA ALA A 54 -7.33 12.86 -8.22
C ALA A 54 -6.04 13.47 -7.63
N LEU A 55 -5.50 12.87 -6.57
CA LEU A 55 -4.24 13.30 -5.94
C LEU A 55 -3.05 13.19 -6.88
N ALA A 56 -3.05 12.20 -7.78
CA ALA A 56 -1.99 12.01 -8.76
C ALA A 56 -1.78 13.23 -9.67
N THR A 57 -2.84 14.02 -9.90
CA THR A 57 -2.80 15.25 -10.70
C THR A 57 -2.57 16.51 -9.88
N GLN A 58 -2.60 16.42 -8.56
CA GLN A 58 -2.47 17.55 -7.63
C GLN A 58 -1.13 17.53 -6.86
N THR A 59 -0.35 16.47 -7.00
CA THR A 59 0.95 16.27 -6.36
C THR A 59 2.03 16.03 -7.41
N GLU A 60 3.28 16.37 -7.10
CA GLU A 60 4.37 16.30 -8.08
C GLU A 60 5.39 15.19 -7.77
N ARG A 61 5.69 14.92 -6.49
CA ARG A 61 6.80 14.06 -6.06
C ARG A 61 6.38 12.83 -5.29
N ILE A 62 5.41 12.98 -4.39
CA ILE A 62 5.03 11.94 -3.45
C ILE A 62 4.49 10.68 -4.17
N ARG A 63 4.95 9.51 -3.78
CA ARG A 63 4.36 8.25 -4.25
C ARG A 63 3.00 8.04 -3.60
N LEU A 64 2.05 7.55 -4.38
CA LEU A 64 0.65 7.42 -3.99
C LEU A 64 0.21 5.96 -4.06
N GLY A 65 -0.35 5.44 -3.00
CA GLY A 65 -0.78 4.05 -2.98
C GLY A 65 -1.75 3.71 -1.86
N THR A 66 -1.96 2.42 -1.65
CA THR A 66 -2.87 1.92 -0.63
C THR A 66 -2.15 1.17 0.48
N CYS A 67 -2.68 1.21 1.69
CA CYS A 67 -2.26 0.41 2.85
C CYS A 67 -3.48 -0.27 3.49
N VAL A 68 -3.96 -1.34 2.91
CA VAL A 68 -3.64 -2.00 1.65
C VAL A 68 -4.92 -2.34 0.90
N THR A 69 -4.85 -2.53 -0.42
CA THR A 69 -5.97 -3.04 -1.22
C THR A 69 -6.13 -4.55 -0.98
N PRO A 70 -7.31 -5.01 -0.53
CA PRO A 70 -7.64 -6.43 -0.55
C PRO A 70 -7.82 -6.91 -2.01
N ILE A 71 -6.86 -7.67 -2.53
CA ILE A 71 -6.90 -8.13 -3.94
C ILE A 71 -8.21 -8.88 -4.28
N PRO A 72 -8.80 -9.71 -3.38
CA PRO A 72 -10.08 -10.38 -3.68
C PRO A 72 -11.30 -9.48 -3.79
N PHE A 73 -11.20 -8.20 -3.44
CA PHE A 73 -12.35 -7.26 -3.47
C PHE A 73 -12.79 -6.90 -4.88
N ARG A 74 -11.83 -6.70 -5.77
CA ARG A 74 -12.09 -6.25 -7.14
C ARG A 74 -11.63 -7.30 -8.15
N PRO A 75 -12.24 -7.41 -9.33
CA PRO A 75 -11.66 -8.19 -10.42
C PRO A 75 -10.22 -7.72 -10.70
N PRO A 76 -9.21 -8.62 -10.68
CA PRO A 76 -7.81 -8.23 -10.83
C PRO A 76 -7.53 -7.46 -12.12
N GLN A 77 -8.27 -7.76 -13.21
CA GLN A 77 -8.13 -7.06 -14.48
C GLN A 77 -8.53 -5.58 -14.37
N MET A 78 -9.63 -5.31 -13.64
CA MET A 78 -10.09 -3.94 -13.40
C MET A 78 -9.11 -3.20 -12.50
N LEU A 79 -8.64 -3.83 -11.43
CA LEU A 79 -7.65 -3.25 -10.54
C LEU A 79 -6.34 -2.94 -11.27
N ALA A 80 -5.85 -3.86 -12.12
CA ALA A 80 -4.67 -3.62 -12.95
C ALA A 80 -4.84 -2.38 -13.85
N LYS A 81 -6.02 -2.19 -14.43
CA LYS A 81 -6.33 -1.04 -15.28
C LYS A 81 -6.38 0.27 -14.50
N ILE A 82 -7.03 0.26 -13.34
CA ILE A 82 -7.11 1.43 -12.45
C ILE A 82 -5.70 1.88 -12.07
N ILE A 83 -4.87 0.96 -11.57
CA ILE A 83 -3.51 1.28 -11.11
C ILE A 83 -2.62 1.76 -12.25
N ALA A 84 -2.70 1.13 -13.43
CA ALA A 84 -1.97 1.61 -14.61
C ALA A 84 -2.38 3.04 -14.99
N THR A 85 -3.65 3.39 -14.83
CA THR A 85 -4.15 4.76 -15.08
C THR A 85 -3.62 5.74 -14.03
N VAL A 86 -3.65 5.39 -12.75
CA VAL A 86 -3.06 6.23 -11.67
C VAL A 86 -1.56 6.39 -11.88
N ASP A 87 -0.87 5.35 -12.34
CA ASP A 87 0.56 5.40 -12.64
C ASP A 87 0.86 6.37 -13.81
N GLN A 88 0.02 6.36 -14.85
CA GLN A 88 0.11 7.34 -15.94
C GLN A 88 -0.17 8.78 -15.46
N LEU A 89 -1.24 9.00 -14.69
CA LEU A 89 -1.60 10.31 -14.16
C LEU A 89 -0.51 10.88 -13.23
N SER A 90 0.13 10.03 -12.45
CA SER A 90 1.18 10.41 -11.51
C SER A 90 2.58 10.42 -12.12
N ASN A 91 2.74 10.11 -13.40
CA ASN A 91 4.05 9.95 -14.05
C ASN A 91 4.97 8.93 -13.32
N GLY A 92 4.41 7.78 -12.98
CA GLY A 92 5.18 6.65 -12.42
C GLY A 92 5.33 6.66 -10.89
N ARG A 93 4.36 7.21 -10.15
CA ARG A 93 4.40 7.28 -8.68
C ARG A 93 3.40 6.34 -7.98
N ALA A 94 2.64 5.53 -8.72
CA ALA A 94 1.67 4.62 -8.11
C ALA A 94 2.33 3.46 -7.36
N VAL A 95 1.73 3.06 -6.23
CA VAL A 95 2.14 1.92 -5.42
C VAL A 95 0.92 1.03 -5.14
N LEU A 96 0.97 -0.24 -5.50
CA LEU A 96 -0.06 -1.19 -5.09
C LEU A 96 0.25 -1.78 -3.72
N GLY A 97 -0.47 -1.32 -2.71
CA GLY A 97 -0.53 -2.01 -1.42
C GLY A 97 -1.32 -3.31 -1.53
N VAL A 98 -0.73 -4.42 -1.12
CA VAL A 98 -1.27 -5.77 -1.32
C VAL A 98 -1.72 -6.38 0.00
N GLY A 99 -3.00 -6.72 0.10
CA GLY A 99 -3.62 -7.46 1.20
C GLY A 99 -4.55 -8.57 0.74
N ALA A 100 -4.91 -9.47 1.65
CA ALA A 100 -5.92 -10.51 1.40
C ALA A 100 -7.31 -10.16 1.96
N GLY A 101 -7.42 -9.06 2.72
CA GLY A 101 -8.62 -8.63 3.42
C GLY A 101 -8.81 -9.30 4.78
N TRP A 102 -9.56 -8.65 5.65
CA TRP A 102 -9.76 -9.10 7.04
C TRP A 102 -11.18 -8.83 7.57
N HIS A 103 -11.88 -7.84 7.03
CA HIS A 103 -13.16 -7.38 7.56
C HIS A 103 -14.32 -8.13 6.88
N GLN A 104 -14.84 -9.17 7.55
CA GLN A 104 -15.87 -10.04 6.99
C GLN A 104 -17.12 -9.28 6.55
N ALA A 105 -17.67 -8.40 7.40
CA ALA A 105 -18.90 -7.67 7.09
C ALA A 105 -18.78 -6.84 5.80
N GLU A 106 -17.62 -6.27 5.55
CA GLU A 106 -17.33 -5.53 4.32
C GLU A 106 -17.31 -6.45 3.09
N PHE A 107 -16.71 -7.64 3.22
CA PHE A 107 -16.74 -8.65 2.16
C PHE A 107 -18.14 -9.15 1.87
N ASP A 108 -18.95 -9.41 2.90
CA ASP A 108 -20.33 -9.89 2.74
C ASP A 108 -21.21 -8.83 2.04
N ALA A 109 -20.93 -7.52 2.27
CA ALA A 109 -21.67 -6.43 1.67
C ALA A 109 -21.25 -6.13 0.20
N TYR A 110 -19.97 -6.24 -0.14
CA TYR A 110 -19.43 -5.74 -1.42
C TYR A 110 -18.77 -6.81 -2.29
N SER A 111 -18.54 -8.02 -1.76
CA SER A 111 -17.85 -9.10 -2.48
C SER A 111 -18.33 -10.47 -1.96
N LYS A 112 -17.40 -11.32 -1.60
CA LYS A 112 -17.67 -12.63 -0.99
C LYS A 112 -16.64 -12.93 0.08
N TRP A 113 -17.10 -13.17 1.32
CA TRP A 113 -16.24 -13.69 2.35
C TRP A 113 -15.89 -15.15 2.11
N GLU A 114 -14.64 -15.49 2.30
CA GLU A 114 -14.10 -16.84 2.17
C GLU A 114 -13.03 -17.08 3.24
N GLU A 115 -12.70 -18.34 3.49
CA GLU A 115 -11.64 -18.70 4.42
C GLU A 115 -10.29 -18.07 4.05
N ASP A 116 -9.43 -17.81 5.04
CA ASP A 116 -8.12 -17.18 4.89
C ASP A 116 -7.28 -17.82 3.77
N LYS A 117 -7.26 -19.16 3.72
CA LYS A 117 -6.51 -19.90 2.70
C LYS A 117 -6.99 -19.58 1.28
N ILE A 118 -8.30 -19.42 1.11
CA ILE A 118 -8.90 -19.08 -0.19
C ILE A 118 -8.60 -17.65 -0.56
N ARG A 119 -8.75 -16.70 0.38
CA ARG A 119 -8.43 -15.28 0.13
C ARG A 119 -6.94 -15.08 -0.22
N VAL A 120 -6.04 -15.77 0.48
CA VAL A 120 -4.60 -15.75 0.16
C VAL A 120 -4.31 -16.37 -1.21
N ALA A 121 -4.98 -17.49 -1.56
CA ALA A 121 -4.81 -18.10 -2.88
C ALA A 121 -5.34 -17.20 -4.01
N LYS A 122 -6.48 -16.53 -3.79
CA LYS A 122 -7.01 -15.50 -4.71
C LYS A 122 -6.06 -14.32 -4.85
N THR A 123 -5.47 -13.87 -3.74
CA THR A 123 -4.47 -12.79 -3.75
C THR A 123 -3.27 -13.18 -4.61
N HIS A 124 -2.72 -14.38 -4.42
CA HIS A 124 -1.61 -14.88 -5.22
C HIS A 124 -1.95 -14.93 -6.72
N GLU A 125 -3.09 -15.52 -7.05
CA GLU A 125 -3.53 -15.63 -8.45
C GLU A 125 -3.82 -14.26 -9.06
N GLY A 126 -4.44 -13.36 -8.29
CA GLY A 126 -4.71 -11.98 -8.70
C GLY A 126 -3.44 -11.18 -8.98
N ILE A 127 -2.42 -11.28 -8.13
CA ILE A 127 -1.11 -10.64 -8.38
C ILE A 127 -0.48 -11.15 -9.67
N ASN A 128 -0.52 -12.47 -9.92
CA ASN A 128 0.03 -13.03 -11.16
C ASN A 128 -0.70 -12.49 -12.40
N LEU A 129 -2.02 -12.37 -12.35
CA LEU A 129 -2.80 -11.81 -13.47
C LEU A 129 -2.53 -10.31 -13.65
N ILE A 130 -2.50 -9.54 -12.57
CA ILE A 130 -2.20 -8.10 -12.57
C ILE A 130 -0.82 -7.84 -13.18
N THR A 131 0.21 -8.49 -12.67
CA THR A 131 1.58 -8.28 -13.15
C THR A 131 1.75 -8.72 -14.61
N ARG A 132 1.08 -9.80 -15.01
CA ARG A 132 1.08 -10.23 -16.41
C ARG A 132 0.40 -9.23 -17.33
N LEU A 133 -0.73 -8.63 -16.91
CA LEU A 133 -1.40 -7.56 -17.68
C LEU A 133 -0.50 -6.34 -17.86
N TRP A 134 0.26 -5.96 -16.82
CA TRP A 134 1.17 -4.82 -16.89
C TRP A 134 2.40 -5.06 -17.78
N THR A 135 2.84 -6.32 -17.92
CA THR A 135 4.12 -6.64 -18.56
C THR A 135 3.99 -7.30 -19.93
N SER A 136 2.88 -7.99 -20.22
CA SER A 136 2.71 -8.70 -21.49
C SER A 136 2.60 -7.71 -22.66
N LYS A 137 3.37 -7.95 -23.73
CA LYS A 137 3.33 -7.16 -24.97
C LYS A 137 2.25 -7.65 -25.93
N GLU A 138 1.83 -8.91 -25.80
CA GLU A 138 0.86 -9.55 -26.67
C GLU A 138 -0.39 -9.96 -25.87
N PRO A 139 -1.56 -10.06 -26.52
CA PRO A 139 -2.75 -10.64 -25.92
C PRO A 139 -2.47 -12.05 -25.40
N PHE A 140 -3.05 -12.40 -24.25
CA PHE A 140 -2.86 -13.71 -23.64
C PHE A 140 -4.15 -14.27 -23.02
N ASP A 141 -4.20 -15.58 -22.92
CA ASP A 141 -5.20 -16.27 -22.11
C ASP A 141 -4.65 -16.56 -20.71
N PHE A 142 -5.48 -16.38 -19.69
CA PHE A 142 -5.21 -16.75 -18.32
C PHE A 142 -6.30 -17.71 -17.84
N LYS A 143 -5.91 -18.88 -17.39
CA LYS A 143 -6.81 -19.92 -16.83
C LYS A 143 -6.32 -20.27 -15.43
N GLY A 144 -6.84 -19.55 -14.44
CA GLY A 144 -6.59 -19.81 -13.04
C GLY A 144 -7.71 -20.62 -12.39
N ARG A 145 -7.56 -20.87 -11.11
CA ARG A 145 -8.60 -21.49 -10.27
C ARG A 145 -9.73 -20.51 -9.95
N PHE A 146 -9.40 -19.24 -9.78
CA PHE A 146 -10.31 -18.20 -9.31
C PHE A 146 -10.59 -17.14 -10.36
N TYR A 147 -9.64 -16.89 -11.24
CA TYR A 147 -9.74 -15.85 -12.26
C TYR A 147 -9.45 -16.41 -13.63
N CYS A 148 -10.12 -15.87 -14.64
CA CYS A 148 -9.86 -16.19 -16.03
C CYS A 148 -9.86 -14.92 -16.88
N ALA A 149 -9.12 -14.96 -17.97
CA ALA A 149 -9.14 -13.95 -19.02
C ALA A 149 -8.87 -14.60 -20.37
N LYS A 150 -9.48 -14.10 -21.42
CA LYS A 150 -9.29 -14.59 -22.79
C LYS A 150 -8.89 -13.43 -23.70
N GLY A 151 -7.78 -13.58 -24.44
CA GLY A 151 -7.26 -12.52 -25.29
C GLY A 151 -6.96 -11.22 -24.55
N ALA A 152 -6.57 -11.29 -23.27
CA ALA A 152 -6.40 -10.12 -22.44
C ALA A 152 -5.13 -9.35 -22.79
N ILE A 153 -5.27 -8.04 -22.95
CA ILE A 153 -4.18 -7.08 -23.06
C ILE A 153 -4.56 -5.82 -22.29
N LEU A 154 -3.59 -5.16 -21.67
CA LEU A 154 -3.79 -3.90 -21.00
C LEU A 154 -2.93 -2.82 -21.65
N GLU A 155 -3.59 -1.80 -22.20
CA GLU A 155 -2.96 -0.59 -22.74
C GLU A 155 -3.72 0.66 -22.25
N PRO A 156 -3.03 1.79 -21.98
CA PRO A 156 -1.57 1.92 -21.94
C PRO A 156 -0.95 1.13 -20.78
N LYS A 157 0.30 0.71 -20.96
CA LYS A 157 1.08 0.12 -19.87
C LYS A 157 1.38 1.16 -18.79
N PRO A 158 1.64 0.73 -17.53
CA PRO A 158 2.20 1.61 -16.53
C PRO A 158 3.50 2.29 -16.99
N VAL A 159 3.77 3.49 -16.47
CA VAL A 159 5.03 4.21 -16.70
C VAL A 159 6.20 3.46 -16.05
N GLN A 160 6.01 3.00 -14.82
CA GLN A 160 7.01 2.25 -14.08
C GLN A 160 7.36 0.93 -14.75
N LYS A 161 8.66 0.56 -14.73
CA LYS A 161 9.17 -0.69 -15.30
C LYS A 161 9.87 -1.53 -14.23
N PRO A 162 9.66 -2.85 -14.20
CA PRO A 162 8.77 -3.63 -15.08
C PRO A 162 7.28 -3.36 -14.84
N HIS A 163 6.89 -2.85 -13.68
CA HIS A 163 5.52 -2.53 -13.26
C HIS A 163 5.53 -1.64 -12.00
N PRO A 164 4.39 -1.07 -11.58
CA PRO A 164 4.25 -0.36 -10.31
C PRO A 164 4.70 -1.21 -9.12
N SER A 165 5.31 -0.56 -8.12
CA SER A 165 5.81 -1.24 -6.92
C SER A 165 4.69 -1.96 -6.17
N LEU A 166 4.99 -3.17 -5.68
CA LEU A 166 4.10 -3.99 -4.85
C LEU A 166 4.53 -3.91 -3.39
N TRP A 167 3.71 -3.32 -2.54
CA TRP A 167 3.97 -3.21 -1.11
C TRP A 167 2.99 -4.07 -0.32
N PHE A 168 3.50 -5.02 0.46
CA PHE A 168 2.66 -5.95 1.20
C PHE A 168 2.41 -5.46 2.62
N GLY A 169 1.13 -5.35 3.00
CA GLY A 169 0.71 -5.11 4.39
C GLY A 169 0.17 -6.40 4.98
N THR A 170 1.02 -7.14 5.68
CA THR A 170 0.65 -8.46 6.18
C THR A 170 1.55 -8.93 7.32
N THR A 171 0.97 -9.74 8.21
CA THR A 171 1.68 -10.43 9.29
C THR A 171 1.51 -11.95 9.21
N GLY A 172 0.50 -12.41 8.49
CA GLY A 172 0.18 -13.83 8.35
C GLY A 172 1.25 -14.62 7.59
N PRO A 173 1.58 -15.86 8.02
CA PRO A 173 2.72 -16.61 7.48
C PRO A 173 2.61 -16.96 5.99
N TYR A 174 1.41 -17.16 5.46
CA TYR A 174 1.19 -17.44 4.04
C TYR A 174 1.40 -16.17 3.19
N MET A 175 0.89 -15.04 3.62
CA MET A 175 1.07 -13.77 2.94
C MET A 175 2.53 -13.28 3.02
N LEU A 176 3.24 -13.51 4.12
CA LEU A 176 4.67 -13.22 4.22
C LEU A 176 5.51 -14.05 3.22
N ARG A 177 5.10 -15.30 2.91
CA ARG A 177 5.74 -16.07 1.84
C ARG A 177 5.50 -15.46 0.44
N LEU A 178 4.31 -14.91 0.21
CA LEU A 178 4.05 -14.17 -1.04
C LEU A 178 4.87 -12.88 -1.09
N ALA A 179 4.97 -12.16 0.02
CA ALA A 179 5.81 -10.97 0.13
C ALA A 179 7.27 -11.26 -0.22
N GLN A 180 7.85 -12.36 0.29
CA GLN A 180 9.21 -12.78 -0.08
C GLN A 180 9.42 -12.92 -1.59
N ARG A 181 8.38 -13.33 -2.31
CA ARG A 181 8.44 -13.59 -3.76
C ARG A 181 8.19 -12.36 -4.61
N TYR A 182 7.26 -11.51 -4.20
CA TYR A 182 6.72 -10.46 -5.06
C TYR A 182 6.97 -9.04 -4.54
N ALA A 183 7.19 -8.86 -3.23
CA ALA A 183 7.18 -7.52 -2.65
C ALA A 183 8.43 -6.70 -3.02
N ASP A 184 8.22 -5.44 -3.32
CA ASP A 184 9.23 -4.39 -3.34
C ASP A 184 9.35 -3.72 -1.97
N GLY A 185 8.23 -3.66 -1.22
CA GLY A 185 8.14 -3.10 0.12
C GLY A 185 7.19 -3.88 1.03
N TRP A 186 7.38 -3.71 2.33
CA TRP A 186 6.46 -4.15 3.36
C TRP A 186 6.09 -2.98 4.26
N VAL A 187 4.81 -2.87 4.56
CA VAL A 187 4.25 -1.85 5.45
C VAL A 187 3.43 -2.55 6.55
N PRO A 188 3.38 -2.01 7.76
CA PRO A 188 2.49 -2.53 8.80
C PRO A 188 1.03 -2.45 8.33
N PRO A 189 0.26 -3.55 8.38
CA PRO A 189 -1.12 -3.57 7.89
C PRO A 189 -2.10 -2.81 8.77
N VAL A 190 -1.74 -2.58 10.03
CA VAL A 190 -2.54 -1.87 11.02
C VAL A 190 -1.64 -1.02 11.92
N PRO A 191 -2.16 0.08 12.49
CA PRO A 191 -1.47 0.80 13.54
C PRO A 191 -1.23 -0.09 14.77
N GLY A 192 -0.09 0.06 15.44
CA GLY A 192 0.19 -0.63 16.70
C GLY A 192 0.59 -2.10 16.55
N VAL A 193 1.32 -2.43 15.51
CA VAL A 193 1.98 -3.73 15.37
C VAL A 193 3.01 -3.93 16.49
N SER A 194 2.98 -5.08 17.17
CA SER A 194 3.90 -5.34 18.29
C SER A 194 5.35 -5.53 17.85
N ALA A 195 6.29 -5.35 18.78
CA ALA A 195 7.72 -5.53 18.52
C ALA A 195 8.03 -6.91 17.97
N GLU A 196 7.39 -7.97 18.51
CA GLU A 196 7.61 -9.36 18.05
C GLU A 196 7.17 -9.57 16.60
N VAL A 197 6.15 -8.84 16.15
CA VAL A 197 5.73 -8.88 14.74
C VAL A 197 6.78 -8.26 13.85
N TYR A 198 7.35 -7.11 14.23
CA TYR A 198 8.45 -6.48 13.48
C TYR A 198 9.68 -7.40 13.40
N GLU A 199 10.08 -8.04 14.50
CA GLU A 199 11.17 -9.01 14.53
C GLU A 199 10.89 -10.22 13.62
N THR A 200 9.65 -10.74 13.67
CA THR A 200 9.22 -11.86 12.81
C THR A 200 9.28 -11.47 11.33
N VAL A 201 8.84 -10.28 10.98
CA VAL A 201 8.87 -9.76 9.60
C VAL A 201 10.31 -9.57 9.15
N LEU A 202 11.14 -8.94 9.97
CA LEU A 202 12.56 -8.74 9.70
C LEU A 202 13.26 -10.08 9.42
N ALA A 203 13.10 -11.06 10.31
CA ALA A 203 13.70 -12.39 10.17
C ALA A 203 13.22 -13.13 8.90
N LYS A 204 11.97 -12.94 8.49
CA LYS A 204 11.42 -13.58 7.30
C LYS A 204 11.78 -12.86 6.00
N LEU A 205 11.75 -11.54 5.97
CA LEU A 205 11.91 -10.76 4.74
C LEU A 205 13.36 -10.33 4.45
N ARG A 206 14.25 -10.33 5.45
CA ARG A 206 15.68 -10.00 5.33
C ARG A 206 16.56 -11.25 5.27
N LYS A 207 16.27 -12.20 4.40
CA LYS A 207 17.09 -13.40 4.25
C LYS A 207 18.39 -13.10 3.47
N PRO A 208 19.55 -13.64 3.92
CA PRO A 208 20.78 -13.56 3.16
C PRO A 208 20.61 -14.11 1.72
N GLY A 209 21.09 -13.36 0.72
CA GLY A 209 20.94 -13.73 -0.69
C GLY A 209 19.53 -13.60 -1.28
N GLY A 210 18.55 -13.18 -0.48
CA GLY A 210 17.20 -12.90 -0.96
C GLY A 210 17.06 -11.53 -1.63
N ARG A 211 15.89 -11.30 -2.25
CA ARG A 211 15.52 -10.00 -2.79
C ARG A 211 15.49 -8.95 -1.66
N ARG A 212 16.05 -7.77 -1.90
CA ARG A 212 15.93 -6.66 -0.96
C ARG A 212 14.49 -6.12 -1.00
N ILE A 213 13.80 -6.21 0.14
CA ILE A 213 12.45 -5.66 0.35
C ILE A 213 12.60 -4.48 1.29
N LYS A 214 12.07 -3.31 0.94
CA LYS A 214 12.02 -2.16 1.83
C LYS A 214 11.06 -2.44 2.98
N LEU A 215 11.50 -2.29 4.22
CA LEU A 215 10.69 -2.50 5.42
C LEU A 215 10.40 -1.17 6.09
N SER A 216 9.12 -0.91 6.38
CA SER A 216 8.69 0.28 7.10
C SER A 216 8.05 -0.08 8.44
N PHE A 217 8.11 0.82 9.40
CA PHE A 217 7.37 0.77 10.66
C PHE A 217 6.46 2.00 10.75
N ASN A 218 5.48 1.98 11.66
CA ASN A 218 4.54 3.08 11.81
C ASN A 218 4.38 3.52 13.27
N GLY A 219 3.97 4.77 13.47
CA GLY A 219 3.67 5.34 14.76
C GLY A 219 2.99 6.70 14.66
N THR A 220 2.50 7.22 15.77
CA THR A 220 2.23 8.64 15.94
C THR A 220 3.54 9.43 15.87
N LEU A 221 3.46 10.76 15.75
CA LEU A 221 4.67 11.59 15.73
C LEU A 221 5.56 11.33 16.93
N ASN A 222 5.00 11.31 18.15
CA ASN A 222 5.75 11.05 19.37
C ASN A 222 6.40 9.66 19.39
N GLU A 223 5.66 8.63 18.97
CA GLU A 223 6.22 7.28 18.88
C GLU A 223 7.34 7.19 17.81
N LEU A 224 7.23 7.91 16.70
CA LEU A 224 8.29 7.95 15.70
C LEU A 224 9.55 8.62 16.23
N ILE A 225 9.43 9.75 16.91
CA ILE A 225 10.56 10.45 17.56
C ILE A 225 11.36 9.49 18.46
N GLU A 226 10.65 8.69 19.26
CA GLU A 226 11.29 7.75 20.19
C GLU A 226 11.86 6.50 19.51
N THR A 227 11.24 6.04 18.42
CA THR A 227 11.50 4.70 17.88
C THR A 227 12.35 4.68 16.60
N ILE A 228 12.44 5.77 15.84
CA ILE A 228 13.22 5.83 14.61
C ILE A 228 14.67 5.36 14.79
N PRO A 229 15.44 5.80 15.82
CA PRO A 229 16.82 5.35 16.00
C PRO A 229 16.91 3.83 16.10
N LYS A 230 16.05 3.23 16.93
CA LYS A 230 16.01 1.77 17.14
C LYS A 230 15.69 1.01 15.86
N PHE A 231 14.68 1.45 15.10
CA PHE A 231 14.28 0.77 13.87
C PHE A 231 15.28 0.97 12.74
N ALA A 232 15.96 2.12 12.70
CA ALA A 232 17.07 2.35 11.77
C ALA A 232 18.23 1.37 12.03
N ASP A 233 18.63 1.20 13.29
CA ASP A 233 19.68 0.24 13.70
C ASP A 233 19.29 -1.22 13.38
N LEU A 234 18.00 -1.56 13.47
CA LEU A 234 17.47 -2.87 13.07
C LEU A 234 17.41 -3.04 11.54
N GLY A 235 17.71 -2.00 10.76
CA GLY A 235 17.74 -2.05 9.30
C GLY A 235 16.39 -1.83 8.62
N PHE A 236 15.45 -1.14 9.26
CA PHE A 236 14.25 -0.67 8.60
C PHE A 236 14.57 0.50 7.66
N ASP A 237 13.86 0.55 6.54
CA ASP A 237 14.13 1.51 5.45
C ASP A 237 13.19 2.72 5.49
N GLY A 238 12.08 2.64 6.21
CA GLY A 238 11.07 3.71 6.23
C GLY A 238 10.30 3.83 7.52
N ALA A 239 9.87 5.05 7.82
CA ALA A 239 9.01 5.43 8.93
C ALA A 239 7.69 6.02 8.41
N ILE A 240 6.57 5.63 9.00
CA ILE A 240 5.23 6.00 8.55
C ILE A 240 4.49 6.71 9.68
N LEU A 241 4.16 7.99 9.46
CA LEU A 241 3.25 8.72 10.32
C LEU A 241 1.83 8.13 10.16
N ALA A 242 1.25 7.68 11.24
CA ALA A 242 -0.06 7.05 11.26
C ALA A 242 -0.77 7.29 12.59
N ARG A 243 -2.10 7.18 12.60
CA ARG A 243 -2.97 7.30 13.78
C ARG A 243 -3.21 8.72 14.30
N GLU A 244 -2.66 9.75 13.66
CA GLU A 244 -3.09 11.12 13.91
C GLU A 244 -4.50 11.35 13.37
N SER A 245 -5.23 12.28 13.97
CA SER A 245 -6.51 12.72 13.42
C SER A 245 -6.30 13.49 12.11
N PRO A 246 -7.33 13.64 11.26
CA PRO A 246 -7.19 14.42 10.02
C PRO A 246 -6.83 15.88 10.27
N GLN A 247 -7.18 16.44 11.44
CA GLN A 247 -6.86 17.81 11.83
C GLN A 247 -5.41 17.96 12.29
N GLU A 248 -4.86 16.94 12.98
CA GLU A 248 -3.49 16.95 13.53
C GLU A 248 -2.44 16.53 12.48
N THR A 249 -2.80 15.66 11.55
CA THR A 249 -1.85 15.08 10.58
C THR A 249 -1.06 16.13 9.79
N PRO A 250 -1.65 17.21 9.24
CA PRO A 250 -0.87 18.23 8.51
C PRO A 250 0.20 18.91 9.36
N GLN A 251 -0.08 19.16 10.64
CA GLN A 251 0.89 19.74 11.56
C GLN A 251 1.99 18.71 11.90
N ALA A 252 1.61 17.48 12.21
CA ALA A 252 2.57 16.41 12.49
C ALA A 252 3.50 16.11 11.31
N ILE A 253 3.02 16.22 10.06
CA ILE A 253 3.87 16.12 8.85
C ILE A 253 4.92 17.22 8.83
N LYS A 254 4.55 18.48 9.12
CA LYS A 254 5.49 19.60 9.13
C LYS A 254 6.56 19.43 10.22
N GLU A 255 6.17 19.02 11.40
CA GLU A 255 7.10 18.75 12.50
C GLU A 255 8.04 17.59 12.16
N LEU A 256 7.52 16.50 11.59
CA LEU A 256 8.33 15.38 11.09
C LEU A 256 9.37 15.86 10.06
N ALA A 257 8.93 16.70 9.12
CA ALA A 257 9.79 17.21 8.04
C ALA A 257 10.89 18.17 8.54
N THR A 258 10.60 19.03 9.52
CA THR A 258 11.52 20.03 9.99
C THR A 258 12.46 19.53 11.10
N GLU A 259 11.98 18.66 11.98
CA GLU A 259 12.70 18.26 13.17
C GLU A 259 13.37 16.89 13.05
N ILE A 260 12.80 15.97 12.28
CA ILE A 260 13.23 14.58 12.27
C ILE A 260 13.94 14.20 10.95
N ILE A 261 13.29 14.43 9.82
CA ILE A 261 13.80 14.01 8.50
C ILE A 261 15.24 14.48 8.23
N PRO A 262 15.65 15.72 8.57
CA PRO A 262 17.01 16.18 8.28
C PRO A 262 18.11 15.34 8.92
N SER A 263 17.82 14.66 10.02
CA SER A 263 18.79 13.78 10.71
C SER A 263 18.95 12.40 10.08
N TYR A 264 18.08 12.04 9.11
CA TYR A 264 18.03 10.69 8.50
C TYR A 264 18.09 10.66 6.95
N ARG A 265 18.29 11.83 6.34
CA ARG A 265 18.52 12.01 4.89
C ARG A 265 19.97 12.31 4.51
#